data_0d777a0fe3d5904e0aafc074f02cc125
#
_entry.id   0d777a0fe3d5904e0aafc074f02cc125
#
_cell.length_a   1.000
_cell.length_b   1.000
_cell.length_c   1.000
_cell.angle_alpha   90.00
_cell.angle_beta   90.00
_cell.angle_gamma   90.00
#
_symmetry.space_group_name_H-M   'P 1'
#
loop_
_entity.id
_entity.type
_entity.pdbx_description
1 polymer ?
#
loop_
_entity_poly.entity_id
_entity_poly.type
_entity_poly.pdbx_seq_one_letter_code
_entity_poly.pdbx_strand_id
1 'polypeptide(L)'
;MKAKFIKSLLIIFILISGCQTIKKKSDDVVEKENEKFGLFVGKPVSELRMEIGAPSSDYISENGNEILVYKTKKYGIPCERKFEINSSGTVIKFSSSGCI
;
A
#
# COMPACT_ATOMS: atom_id res chain seq x y z
N MET A 1 -9.25 -13.21 48.75
CA MET A 1 -9.19 -14.16 47.65
C MET A 1 -9.76 -13.63 46.33
N LYS A 2 -10.84 -12.90 46.32
CA LYS A 2 -11.43 -12.35 45.09
C LYS A 2 -10.57 -11.29 44.41
N ALA A 3 -9.74 -10.52 45.14
CA ALA A 3 -8.88 -9.48 44.58
C ALA A 3 -7.70 -10.03 43.75
N LYS A 4 -7.20 -11.23 44.07
CA LYS A 4 -6.12 -11.86 43.26
C LYS A 4 -6.59 -12.39 41.91
N PHE A 5 -7.85 -12.79 41.82
CA PHE A 5 -8.44 -13.29 40.58
C PHE A 5 -8.69 -12.18 39.58
N ILE A 6 -9.11 -11.02 40.05
CA ILE A 6 -9.37 -9.83 39.23
C ILE A 6 -8.08 -9.26 38.64
N LYS A 7 -6.98 -9.24 39.38
CA LYS A 7 -5.66 -8.78 38.91
C LYS A 7 -5.10 -9.69 37.79
N SER A 8 -5.31 -11.02 37.93
CA SER A 8 -4.86 -11.98 36.90
C SER A 8 -5.65 -11.81 35.58
N LEU A 9 -6.95 -11.57 35.67
CA LEU A 9 -7.80 -11.30 34.51
C LEU A 9 -7.44 -9.99 33.81
N LEU A 10 -7.09 -8.95 34.56
CA LEU A 10 -6.66 -7.66 34.02
C LEU A 10 -5.35 -7.75 33.24
N ILE A 11 -4.39 -8.55 33.71
CA ILE A 11 -3.09 -8.76 33.05
C ILE A 11 -3.28 -9.48 31.71
N ILE A 12 -4.14 -10.48 31.64
CA ILE A 12 -4.49 -11.21 30.42
C ILE A 12 -5.16 -10.29 29.41
N PHE A 13 -6.02 -9.39 29.85
CA PHE A 13 -6.70 -8.41 29.00
C PHE A 13 -5.73 -7.41 28.36
N ILE A 14 -4.72 -6.95 29.09
CA ILE A 14 -3.67 -6.03 28.60
C ILE A 14 -2.81 -6.71 27.51
N LEU A 15 -2.49 -7.99 27.64
CA LEU A 15 -1.70 -8.75 26.66
C LEU A 15 -2.45 -8.90 25.32
N ILE A 16 -3.75 -9.12 25.34
CA ILE A 16 -4.58 -9.22 24.14
C ILE A 16 -4.67 -7.87 23.41
N SER A 17 -4.78 -6.77 24.15
CA SER A 17 -4.81 -5.41 23.59
C SER A 17 -3.48 -5.06 22.91
N GLY A 18 -2.34 -5.51 23.41
CA GLY A 18 -1.03 -5.29 22.81
C GLY A 18 -0.90 -5.89 21.41
N CYS A 19 -1.39 -7.10 21.19
CA CYS A 19 -1.37 -7.75 19.88
C CYS A 19 -2.21 -7.02 18.85
N GLN A 20 -3.37 -6.50 19.21
CA GLN A 20 -4.23 -5.71 18.33
C GLN A 20 -3.59 -4.38 17.91
N THR A 21 -2.84 -3.75 18.80
CA THR A 21 -2.16 -2.48 18.52
C THR A 21 -1.06 -2.64 17.46
N ILE A 22 -0.30 -3.72 17.47
CA ILE A 22 0.75 -4.01 16.49
C ILE A 22 0.16 -4.22 15.09
N LYS A 23 -0.92 -4.99 14.99
CA LYS A 23 -1.62 -5.24 13.74
C LYS A 23 -2.17 -3.96 13.12
N LYS A 24 -2.73 -3.07 13.93
CA LYS A 24 -3.28 -1.79 13.51
C LYS A 24 -2.22 -0.85 12.94
N LYS A 25 -1.01 -0.81 13.51
CA LYS A 25 0.10 -0.01 13.00
C LYS A 25 0.58 -0.47 11.62
N SER A 26 0.61 -1.78 11.37
CA SER A 26 0.99 -2.33 10.08
C SER A 26 0.00 -1.96 8.99
N ASP A 27 -1.29 -2.03 9.26
CA ASP A 27 -2.35 -1.64 8.34
C ASP A 27 -2.30 -0.14 8.02
N ASP A 28 -2.04 0.72 9.01
CA ASP A 28 -1.90 2.17 8.85
C ASP A 28 -0.75 2.55 7.90
N VAL A 29 0.39 1.85 7.97
CA VAL A 29 1.54 2.10 7.09
C VAL A 29 1.20 1.78 5.64
N VAL A 30 0.52 0.67 5.38
CA VAL A 30 0.09 0.27 4.02
C VAL A 30 -0.90 1.28 3.45
N GLU A 31 -1.87 1.75 4.24
CA GLU A 31 -2.83 2.78 3.82
C GLU A 31 -2.14 4.09 3.43
N LYS A 32 -1.16 4.55 4.21
CA LYS A 32 -0.40 5.77 3.93
C LYS A 32 0.38 5.67 2.62
N GLU A 33 1.00 4.53 2.33
CA GLU A 33 1.69 4.30 1.07
C GLU A 33 0.72 4.32 -0.11
N ASN A 34 -0.43 3.68 0.00
CA ASN A 34 -1.46 3.66 -1.03
C ASN A 34 -2.03 5.07 -1.27
N GLU A 35 -2.25 5.87 -0.24
CA GLU A 35 -2.68 7.26 -0.36
C GLU A 35 -1.64 8.09 -1.12
N LYS A 36 -0.36 7.93 -0.79
CA LYS A 36 0.74 8.64 -1.45
C LYS A 36 0.77 8.36 -2.95
N PHE A 37 0.68 7.11 -3.35
CA PHE A 37 0.67 6.73 -4.76
C PHE A 37 -0.63 7.09 -5.46
N GLY A 38 -1.76 7.02 -4.77
CA GLY A 38 -3.05 7.45 -5.29
C GLY A 38 -3.15 8.93 -5.61
N LEU A 39 -2.30 9.77 -5.00
CA LEU A 39 -2.24 11.20 -5.28
C LEU A 39 -1.76 11.51 -6.70
N PHE A 40 -1.10 10.58 -7.37
CA PHE A 40 -0.68 10.76 -8.76
C PHE A 40 -1.83 10.65 -9.76
N VAL A 41 -2.98 10.10 -9.36
CA VAL A 41 -4.18 10.05 -10.21
C VAL A 41 -4.64 11.48 -10.51
N GLY A 42 -4.79 11.79 -11.79
CA GLY A 42 -5.10 13.13 -12.26
C GLY A 42 -3.89 13.99 -12.60
N LYS A 43 -2.66 13.49 -12.35
CA LYS A 43 -1.42 14.21 -12.65
C LYS A 43 -0.75 13.69 -13.92
N PRO A 44 0.12 14.51 -14.56
CA PRO A 44 0.88 14.03 -15.72
C PRO A 44 1.83 12.88 -15.35
N VAL A 45 2.04 11.95 -16.28
CA VAL A 45 2.96 10.83 -16.12
C VAL A 45 4.40 11.29 -15.85
N SER A 46 4.79 12.46 -16.33
CA SER A 46 6.11 13.02 -16.08
C SER A 46 6.38 13.26 -14.58
N GLU A 47 5.37 13.71 -13.83
CA GLU A 47 5.48 13.88 -12.38
C GLU A 47 5.68 12.54 -11.66
N LEU A 48 4.96 11.51 -12.10
CA LEU A 48 5.09 10.16 -11.57
C LEU A 48 6.52 9.64 -11.76
N ARG A 49 7.07 9.78 -12.97
CA ARG A 49 8.43 9.33 -13.28
C ARG A 49 9.51 10.13 -12.54
N MET A 50 9.28 11.40 -12.29
CA MET A 50 10.20 12.22 -11.50
C MET A 50 10.26 11.80 -10.03
N GLU A 51 9.12 11.41 -9.46
CA GLU A 51 9.02 11.04 -8.05
C GLU A 51 9.49 9.62 -7.77
N ILE A 52 9.08 8.64 -8.57
CA ILE A 52 9.37 7.23 -8.31
C ILE A 52 10.28 6.58 -9.36
N GLY A 53 10.67 7.33 -10.38
CA GLY A 53 11.63 6.86 -11.38
C GLY A 53 10.98 6.08 -12.52
N ALA A 54 11.82 5.36 -13.28
CA ALA A 54 11.37 4.54 -14.39
C ALA A 54 10.64 3.28 -13.92
N PRO A 55 9.57 2.85 -14.61
CA PRO A 55 8.87 1.62 -14.25
C PRO A 55 9.72 0.37 -14.52
N SER A 56 9.42 -0.71 -13.81
CA SER A 56 10.05 -2.02 -14.05
C SER A 56 9.67 -2.58 -15.41
N SER A 57 8.44 -2.35 -15.84
CA SER A 57 7.93 -2.74 -17.15
C SER A 57 6.72 -1.88 -17.51
N ASP A 58 6.30 -1.94 -18.77
CA ASP A 58 5.10 -1.28 -19.25
C ASP A 58 4.43 -2.15 -20.31
N TYR A 59 3.14 -1.97 -20.49
CA TYR A 59 2.37 -2.63 -21.55
C TYR A 59 1.14 -1.79 -21.90
N ILE A 60 0.54 -2.09 -23.04
CA ILE A 60 -0.70 -1.45 -23.49
C ILE A 60 -1.88 -2.35 -23.09
N SER A 61 -2.87 -1.78 -22.43
CA SER A 61 -4.08 -2.50 -22.03
C SER A 61 -5.04 -2.67 -23.23
N GLU A 62 -6.08 -3.47 -23.04
CA GLU A 62 -7.09 -3.74 -24.09
C GLU A 62 -7.79 -2.47 -24.58
N ASN A 63 -7.95 -1.47 -23.71
CA ASN A 63 -8.57 -0.19 -24.07
C ASN A 63 -7.59 0.80 -24.73
N GLY A 64 -6.34 0.41 -24.95
CA GLY A 64 -5.33 1.23 -25.60
C GLY A 64 -4.52 2.13 -24.69
N ASN A 65 -4.78 2.14 -23.40
CA ASN A 65 -4.02 2.92 -22.43
C ASN A 65 -2.71 2.21 -22.03
N GLU A 66 -1.69 2.99 -21.70
CA GLU A 66 -0.41 2.48 -21.21
C GLU A 66 -0.52 2.12 -19.74
N ILE A 67 0.01 0.98 -19.35
CA ILE A 67 0.11 0.54 -17.96
C ILE A 67 1.57 0.54 -17.55
N LEU A 68 1.92 1.34 -16.55
CA LEU A 68 3.26 1.34 -15.96
C LEU A 68 3.27 0.42 -14.74
N VAL A 69 4.23 -0.49 -14.68
CA VAL A 69 4.34 -1.49 -13.61
C VAL A 69 5.60 -1.23 -12.80
N TYR A 70 5.44 -1.01 -11.51
CA TYR A 70 6.52 -0.83 -10.55
C TYR A 70 6.55 -2.02 -9.60
N LYS A 71 7.61 -2.81 -9.68
CA LYS A 71 7.80 -4.00 -8.84
C LYS A 71 8.80 -3.72 -7.74
N THR A 72 8.43 -4.03 -6.51
CA THR A 72 9.30 -3.96 -5.35
C THR A 72 9.17 -5.24 -4.54
N LYS A 73 10.17 -5.52 -3.68
CA LYS A 73 10.11 -6.63 -2.73
C LYS A 73 10.31 -6.10 -1.32
N LYS A 74 9.49 -6.57 -0.40
CA LYS A 74 9.63 -6.29 1.02
C LYS A 74 9.55 -7.61 1.77
N TYR A 75 10.60 -7.94 2.53
CA TYR A 75 10.73 -9.22 3.25
C TYR A 75 10.54 -10.45 2.33
N GLY A 76 11.06 -10.37 1.09
CA GLY A 76 10.92 -11.43 0.11
C GLY A 76 9.53 -11.54 -0.56
N ILE A 77 8.58 -10.70 -0.16
CA ILE A 77 7.23 -10.68 -0.71
C ILE A 77 7.17 -9.63 -1.84
N PRO A 78 6.83 -10.04 -3.08
CA PRO A 78 6.74 -9.10 -4.19
C PRO A 78 5.52 -8.18 -4.04
N CYS A 79 5.74 -6.89 -4.32
CA CYS A 79 4.70 -5.88 -4.38
C CYS A 79 4.69 -5.30 -5.78
N GLU A 80 3.53 -5.22 -6.40
CA GLU A 80 3.35 -4.70 -7.74
C GLU A 80 2.37 -3.54 -7.71
N ARG A 81 2.81 -2.36 -8.21
CA ARG A 81 1.97 -1.17 -8.34
C ARG A 81 1.82 -0.85 -9.81
N LYS A 82 0.59 -0.63 -10.24
CA LYS A 82 0.25 -0.34 -11.64
C LYS A 82 -0.41 1.01 -11.76
N PHE A 83 0.02 1.79 -12.73
CA PHE A 83 -0.58 3.08 -13.06
C PHE A 83 -1.06 3.05 -14.50
N GLU A 84 -2.33 3.36 -14.71
CA GLU A 84 -2.90 3.46 -16.05
C GLU A 84 -2.79 4.90 -16.54
N ILE A 85 -2.24 5.07 -17.74
CA ILE A 85 -1.97 6.36 -18.38
C ILE A 85 -2.84 6.47 -19.63
N ASN A 86 -3.62 7.53 -19.75
CA ASN A 86 -4.44 7.74 -20.93
C ASN A 86 -3.63 8.31 -22.11
N SER A 87 -4.26 8.50 -23.25
CA SER A 87 -3.63 9.02 -24.47
C SER A 87 -3.07 10.45 -24.31
N SER A 88 -3.57 11.20 -23.36
CA SER A 88 -3.09 12.55 -23.02
C SER A 88 -1.85 12.55 -22.13
N GLY A 89 -1.40 11.38 -21.66
CA GLY A 89 -0.26 11.27 -20.74
C GLY A 89 -0.62 11.57 -19.28
N THR A 90 -1.88 11.40 -18.91
CA THR A 90 -2.37 11.64 -17.54
C THR A 90 -2.61 10.30 -16.84
N VAL A 91 -2.20 10.21 -15.56
CA VAL A 91 -2.48 9.06 -14.72
C VAL A 91 -3.97 9.06 -14.36
N ILE A 92 -4.69 8.02 -14.76
CA ILE A 92 -6.15 7.94 -14.55
C ILE A 92 -6.55 6.87 -13.55
N LYS A 93 -5.65 5.93 -13.24
CA LYS A 93 -5.96 4.83 -12.32
C LYS A 93 -4.70 4.31 -11.65
N PHE A 94 -4.83 3.89 -10.42
CA PHE A 94 -3.77 3.25 -9.63
C PHE A 94 -4.30 1.97 -9.00
N SER A 95 -3.49 0.93 -9.00
CA SER A 95 -3.78 -0.31 -8.28
C SER A 95 -2.50 -0.90 -7.69
N SER A 96 -2.63 -1.65 -6.61
CA SER A 96 -1.51 -2.35 -5.98
C SER A 96 -1.90 -3.79 -5.67
N SER A 97 -0.92 -4.68 -5.69
CA SER A 97 -1.09 -6.10 -5.45
C SER A 97 0.11 -6.66 -4.68
N GLY A 98 -0.13 -7.44 -3.65
CA GLY A 98 0.91 -8.08 -2.85
C GLY A 98 1.67 -7.15 -1.92
N CYS A 99 1.28 -5.89 -1.82
CA CYS A 99 1.95 -4.91 -0.95
C CYS A 99 1.56 -5.09 0.53
N ILE A 100 2.55 -5.09 1.41
CA ILE A 100 2.39 -5.19 2.86
C ILE A 100 3.09 -4.05 3.58
#